data_03b213815d6be35d6b28009d2da69b83
#
_entry.id   03b213815d6be35d6b28009d2da69b83
#
_cell.length_a   1.000
_cell.length_b   1.000
_cell.length_c   1.000
_cell.angle_alpha   90.00
_cell.angle_beta   90.00
_cell.angle_gamma   90.00
#
_symmetry.space_group_name_H-M   'P 1'
#
loop_
_entity.id
_entity.type
_entity.pdbx_description
1 polymer ?
#
loop_
_entity_poly.entity_id
_entity_poly.type
_entity_poly.pdbx_seq_one_letter_code
_entity_poly.pdbx_strand_id
1 'polypeptide(L)'
;KEGQVKGLLDEVIRGEYQYDGIKASPLTNSYRNKMEFSFGDEIKDGPLALGMHKRGSFYDIVTVDECLLVHEDCCRILRATLDYFKEKNVSFLKKTSHQGYLRHLLVRRGMRTGEILADLVTTTQTADSWAGKETEEELLEGWKQILLALPLSGSFAGILHTKNDSLADAGLND
;
A
#
# COMPACT_ATOMS: atom_id res chain seq x y z
N LYS A 1 23.00 -15.44 -7.96
CA LYS A 1 22.76 -15.33 -6.49
C LYS A 1 23.53 -16.39 -5.71
N GLU A 2 23.45 -17.67 -6.10
CA GLU A 2 24.14 -18.76 -5.39
C GLU A 2 25.66 -18.52 -5.27
N GLY A 3 26.34 -18.25 -6.39
CA GLY A 3 27.76 -17.92 -6.39
C GLY A 3 28.12 -16.68 -5.58
N GLN A 4 27.23 -15.68 -5.52
CA GLN A 4 27.42 -14.48 -4.69
C GLN A 4 27.38 -14.83 -3.19
N VAL A 5 26.37 -15.62 -2.78
CA VAL A 5 26.21 -16.03 -1.38
C VAL A 5 27.41 -16.90 -0.97
N LYS A 6 27.78 -17.88 -1.79
CA LYS A 6 28.92 -18.73 -1.53
C LYS A 6 30.22 -17.92 -1.44
N GLY A 7 30.48 -17.00 -2.34
CA GLY A 7 31.63 -16.11 -2.29
C GLY A 7 31.74 -15.31 -1.00
N LEU A 8 30.61 -14.73 -0.51
CA LEU A 8 30.58 -14.02 0.77
C LEU A 8 30.83 -14.93 1.97
N LEU A 9 30.35 -16.17 1.93
CA LEU A 9 30.62 -17.15 2.98
C LEU A 9 32.09 -17.60 2.99
N ASP A 10 32.68 -17.83 1.81
CA ASP A 10 34.08 -18.22 1.65
C ASP A 10 35.08 -17.17 2.18
N GLU A 11 34.67 -15.87 2.14
CA GLU A 11 35.48 -14.77 2.69
C GLU A 11 35.54 -14.78 4.23
N VAL A 12 34.49 -15.26 4.89
CA VAL A 12 34.29 -15.13 6.35
C VAL A 12 34.55 -16.45 7.08
N ILE A 13 34.08 -17.55 6.51
CA ILE A 13 34.21 -18.88 7.13
C ILE A 13 35.61 -19.44 6.87
N ARG A 14 36.37 -19.61 7.96
CA ARG A 14 37.71 -20.22 7.91
C ARG A 14 37.63 -21.70 8.35
N GLY A 15 37.31 -22.56 7.43
CA GLY A 15 37.18 -23.99 7.67
C GLY A 15 36.29 -24.67 6.66
N GLU A 16 36.18 -25.99 6.74
CA GLU A 16 35.25 -26.74 5.89
C GLU A 16 33.80 -26.45 6.34
N TYR A 17 32.93 -26.20 5.39
CA TYR A 17 31.47 -26.09 5.61
C TYR A 17 30.72 -26.74 4.45
N GLN A 18 29.54 -27.24 4.75
CA GLN A 18 28.64 -27.77 3.74
C GLN A 18 27.72 -26.66 3.27
N TYR A 19 27.66 -26.46 1.95
CA TYR A 19 26.76 -25.50 1.33
C TYR A 19 25.62 -26.24 0.61
N ASP A 20 24.43 -26.21 1.19
CA ASP A 20 23.28 -26.99 0.71
C ASP A 20 22.52 -26.28 -0.46
N GLY A 21 23.06 -25.18 -0.96
CA GLY A 21 22.47 -24.41 -2.06
C GLY A 21 21.41 -23.37 -1.61
N ILE A 22 20.60 -22.93 -2.55
CA ILE A 22 19.52 -21.96 -2.33
C ILE A 22 18.18 -22.64 -2.60
N LYS A 23 17.32 -22.67 -1.60
CA LYS A 23 15.96 -23.13 -1.77
C LYS A 23 15.16 -22.07 -2.53
N ALA A 24 14.66 -22.40 -3.71
CA ALA A 24 13.83 -21.50 -4.51
C ALA A 24 12.45 -21.27 -3.85
N SER A 25 11.89 -20.07 -4.05
CA SER A 25 10.50 -19.84 -3.70
C SER A 25 9.57 -20.69 -4.59
N PRO A 26 8.52 -21.31 -4.04
CA PRO A 26 7.54 -22.05 -4.84
C PRO A 26 6.72 -21.14 -5.77
N LEU A 27 6.64 -19.85 -5.44
CA LEU A 27 5.96 -18.84 -6.25
C LEU A 27 6.94 -17.74 -6.65
N THR A 28 6.94 -17.40 -7.93
CA THR A 28 7.75 -16.29 -8.48
C THR A 28 6.97 -14.97 -8.48
N ASN A 29 5.64 -15.05 -8.52
CA ASN A 29 4.72 -13.91 -8.49
C ASN A 29 3.75 -14.06 -7.32
N SER A 30 3.06 -12.99 -6.96
CA SER A 30 2.01 -12.95 -5.93
C SER A 30 2.45 -13.48 -4.56
N TYR A 31 3.75 -13.40 -4.24
CA TYR A 31 4.31 -13.93 -3.00
C TYR A 31 4.23 -12.94 -1.83
N ARG A 32 3.99 -11.65 -2.11
CA ARG A 32 3.82 -10.64 -1.07
C ARG A 32 2.41 -10.67 -0.52
N ASN A 33 2.32 -10.74 0.81
CA ASN A 33 1.06 -10.77 1.54
C ASN A 33 0.70 -9.46 2.25
N LYS A 34 1.58 -8.46 2.18
CA LYS A 34 1.38 -7.09 2.69
C LYS A 34 1.89 -6.08 1.67
N MET A 35 1.07 -5.09 1.38
CA MET A 35 1.49 -3.86 0.68
C MET A 35 0.94 -2.64 1.39
N GLU A 36 1.74 -1.60 1.38
CA GLU A 36 1.38 -0.27 1.82
C GLU A 36 1.59 0.66 0.65
N PHE A 37 0.49 1.16 0.11
CA PHE A 37 0.47 2.07 -1.02
C PHE A 37 0.35 3.49 -0.50
N SER A 38 1.11 4.43 -1.09
CA SER A 38 1.05 5.83 -0.74
C SER A 38 0.11 6.59 -1.67
N PHE A 39 -0.67 7.51 -1.12
CA PHE A 39 -1.36 8.52 -1.91
C PHE A 39 -0.40 9.66 -2.26
N GLY A 40 -0.54 10.21 -3.44
CA GLY A 40 0.29 11.30 -3.93
C GLY A 40 -0.08 11.73 -5.33
N ASP A 41 0.89 12.29 -6.04
CA ASP A 41 0.81 12.59 -7.47
C ASP A 41 2.06 12.03 -8.19
N GLU A 42 1.94 11.70 -9.47
CA GLU A 42 3.07 11.23 -10.28
C GLU A 42 3.97 12.38 -10.74
N ILE A 43 3.36 13.53 -10.93
CA ILE A 43 4.00 14.80 -11.25
C ILE A 43 3.40 15.87 -10.33
N LYS A 44 4.20 16.84 -9.92
CA LYS A 44 3.78 17.90 -9.00
C LYS A 44 2.46 18.55 -9.45
N ASP A 45 1.51 18.60 -8.53
CA ASP A 45 0.14 19.12 -8.74
C ASP A 45 -0.66 18.39 -9.84
N GLY A 46 -0.26 17.16 -10.14
CA GLY A 46 -0.98 16.25 -11.03
C GLY A 46 -2.20 15.60 -10.39
N PRO A 47 -2.86 14.69 -11.12
CA PRO A 47 -4.01 13.96 -10.59
C PRO A 47 -3.60 13.04 -9.45
N LEU A 48 -4.57 12.76 -8.54
CA LEU A 48 -4.37 11.80 -7.46
C LEU A 48 -3.88 10.46 -8.00
N ALA A 49 -2.82 9.96 -7.41
CA ALA A 49 -2.25 8.63 -7.64
C ALA A 49 -2.23 7.82 -6.35
N LEU A 50 -2.27 6.51 -6.45
CA LEU A 50 -2.13 5.58 -5.33
C LEU A 50 -1.19 4.45 -5.75
N GLY A 51 -0.07 4.31 -5.06
CA GLY A 51 0.91 3.30 -5.45
C GLY A 51 2.20 3.38 -4.68
N MET A 52 3.31 3.31 -5.41
CA MET A 52 4.65 3.27 -4.84
C MET A 52 5.47 4.50 -5.26
N HIS A 53 6.43 4.86 -4.41
CA HIS A 53 7.39 5.91 -4.76
C HIS A 53 8.15 5.57 -6.03
N LYS A 54 8.22 6.53 -6.95
CA LYS A 54 9.03 6.44 -8.15
C LYS A 54 10.51 6.31 -7.77
N ARG A 55 11.23 5.42 -8.45
CA ARG A 55 12.66 5.23 -8.20
C ARG A 55 13.42 6.54 -8.40
N GLY A 56 14.13 6.99 -7.37
CA GLY A 56 14.91 8.24 -7.39
C GLY A 56 14.11 9.49 -7.06
N SER A 57 12.83 9.37 -6.71
CA SER A 57 12.01 10.47 -6.21
C SER A 57 11.46 10.16 -4.82
N PHE A 58 11.39 11.18 -3.95
CA PHE A 58 10.78 11.10 -2.63
C PHE A 58 9.30 11.51 -2.63
N TYR A 59 8.84 12.15 -3.70
CA TYR A 59 7.52 12.77 -3.76
C TYR A 59 6.61 12.08 -4.78
N ASP A 60 7.16 11.67 -5.92
CA ASP A 60 6.35 11.15 -7.03
C ASP A 60 5.84 9.74 -6.71
N ILE A 61 4.53 9.55 -6.85
CA ILE A 61 3.84 8.27 -6.66
C ILE A 61 3.39 7.72 -8.00
N VAL A 62 3.82 6.52 -8.32
CA VAL A 62 3.38 5.80 -9.54
C VAL A 62 2.29 4.79 -9.15
N THR A 63 1.17 4.84 -9.84
CA THR A 63 0.09 3.85 -9.66
C THR A 63 0.56 2.45 -10.09
N VAL A 64 0.38 1.45 -9.21
CA VAL A 64 0.92 0.09 -9.40
C VAL A 64 -0.19 -0.97 -9.34
N ASP A 65 -1.23 -0.76 -10.10
CA ASP A 65 -2.44 -1.59 -10.15
C ASP A 65 -2.31 -2.89 -10.97
N GLU A 66 -1.14 -3.11 -11.58
CA GLU A 66 -0.76 -4.35 -12.28
C GLU A 66 0.47 -5.02 -11.64
N CYS A 67 0.67 -4.82 -10.32
CA CYS A 67 1.84 -5.30 -9.61
C CYS A 67 1.82 -6.83 -9.49
N LEU A 68 2.79 -7.50 -10.11
CA LEU A 68 2.93 -8.97 -10.05
C LEU A 68 3.46 -9.50 -8.71
N LEU A 69 3.91 -8.64 -7.81
CA LEU A 69 4.44 -9.05 -6.51
C LEU A 69 3.35 -9.44 -5.52
N VAL A 70 2.15 -8.87 -5.68
CA VAL A 70 0.99 -9.09 -4.82
C VAL A 70 -0.10 -9.85 -5.55
N HIS A 71 -1.06 -10.39 -4.79
CA HIS A 71 -2.24 -11.02 -5.33
C HIS A 71 -3.12 -9.98 -6.07
N GLU A 72 -3.83 -10.41 -7.10
CA GLU A 72 -4.72 -9.59 -7.92
C GLU A 72 -5.78 -8.84 -7.07
N ASP A 73 -6.27 -9.44 -5.99
CA ASP A 73 -7.19 -8.79 -5.05
C ASP A 73 -6.64 -7.45 -4.53
N CYS A 74 -5.33 -7.38 -4.25
CA CYS A 74 -4.69 -6.14 -3.79
C CYS A 74 -4.71 -5.05 -4.87
N CYS A 75 -4.51 -5.44 -6.14
CA CYS A 75 -4.57 -4.53 -7.29
C CYS A 75 -5.99 -4.01 -7.51
N ARG A 76 -7.00 -4.87 -7.38
CA ARG A 76 -8.42 -4.49 -7.48
C ARG A 76 -8.84 -3.53 -6.37
N ILE A 77 -8.40 -3.78 -5.13
CA ILE A 77 -8.65 -2.89 -3.98
C ILE A 77 -7.99 -1.54 -4.21
N LEU A 78 -6.71 -1.53 -4.65
CA LEU A 78 -6.00 -0.28 -4.97
C LEU A 78 -6.75 0.53 -6.02
N ARG A 79 -7.13 -0.10 -7.15
CA ARG A 79 -7.83 0.58 -8.25
C ARG A 79 -9.16 1.17 -7.79
N ALA A 80 -10.00 0.39 -7.14
CA ALA A 80 -11.29 0.86 -6.65
C ALA A 80 -11.16 2.00 -5.63
N THR A 81 -10.17 1.93 -4.75
CA THR A 81 -9.87 2.98 -3.79
C THR A 81 -9.42 4.27 -4.47
N LEU A 82 -8.49 4.16 -5.44
CA LEU A 82 -8.02 5.32 -6.19
C LEU A 82 -9.15 6.00 -6.96
N ASP A 83 -9.93 5.23 -7.72
CA ASP A 83 -11.02 5.75 -8.55
C ASP A 83 -12.07 6.46 -7.69
N TYR A 84 -12.44 5.87 -6.54
CA TYR A 84 -13.39 6.47 -5.60
C TYR A 84 -12.92 7.84 -5.07
N PHE A 85 -11.72 7.92 -4.52
CA PHE A 85 -11.23 9.18 -3.94
C PHE A 85 -10.87 10.21 -5.01
N LYS A 86 -10.50 9.77 -6.20
CA LYS A 86 -10.27 10.64 -7.35
C LYS A 86 -11.58 11.30 -7.83
N GLU A 87 -12.67 10.55 -7.94
CA GLU A 87 -14.01 11.07 -8.28
C GLU A 87 -14.49 12.10 -7.27
N LYS A 88 -14.21 11.88 -5.99
CA LYS A 88 -14.54 12.78 -4.88
C LYS A 88 -13.59 13.98 -4.74
N ASN A 89 -12.54 14.06 -5.57
CA ASN A 89 -11.46 15.05 -5.47
C ASN A 89 -10.89 15.19 -4.05
N VAL A 90 -10.64 14.05 -3.39
CA VAL A 90 -10.09 14.03 -2.04
C VAL A 90 -8.61 14.37 -2.07
N SER A 91 -8.20 15.30 -1.19
CA SER A 91 -6.82 15.72 -1.06
C SER A 91 -5.94 14.63 -0.43
N PHE A 92 -4.66 14.60 -0.78
CA PHE A 92 -3.66 13.76 -0.12
C PHE A 92 -2.68 14.62 0.68
N LEU A 93 -2.05 14.05 1.71
CA LEU A 93 -1.06 14.73 2.54
C LEU A 93 0.19 15.08 1.74
N LYS A 94 0.37 16.37 1.46
CA LYS A 94 1.59 16.88 0.80
C LYS A 94 2.71 17.00 1.83
N LYS A 95 3.80 16.27 1.64
CA LYS A 95 4.98 16.25 2.56
C LYS A 95 5.62 17.63 2.74
N THR A 96 5.47 18.54 1.77
CA THR A 96 6.05 19.89 1.82
C THR A 96 5.23 20.89 2.63
N SER A 97 3.90 20.81 2.58
CA SER A 97 2.99 21.72 3.29
C SER A 97 2.41 21.11 4.56
N HIS A 98 2.54 19.79 4.74
CA HIS A 98 1.89 19.00 5.79
C HIS A 98 0.37 19.16 5.81
N GLN A 99 -0.23 19.40 4.64
CA GLN A 99 -1.67 19.56 4.48
C GLN A 99 -2.23 18.51 3.52
N GLY A 100 -3.44 18.05 3.84
CA GLY A 100 -4.19 17.06 3.07
C GLY A 100 -4.65 15.88 3.91
N TYR A 101 -5.54 15.07 3.37
CA TYR A 101 -6.27 14.05 4.12
C TYR A 101 -5.70 12.63 3.92
N LEU A 102 -5.65 12.14 2.68
CA LEU A 102 -5.23 10.76 2.37
C LEU A 102 -3.72 10.58 2.56
N ARG A 103 -3.32 9.47 3.19
CA ARG A 103 -1.90 9.12 3.38
C ARG A 103 -1.54 7.80 2.72
N HIS A 104 -2.08 6.70 3.24
CA HIS A 104 -1.72 5.35 2.80
C HIS A 104 -2.93 4.44 2.70
N LEU A 105 -2.81 3.42 1.87
CA LEU A 105 -3.68 2.25 1.85
C LEU A 105 -2.83 1.03 2.18
N LEU A 106 -3.06 0.42 3.33
CA LEU A 106 -2.45 -0.84 3.71
C LEU A 106 -3.38 -1.99 3.33
N VAL A 107 -2.87 -2.97 2.59
CA VAL A 107 -3.60 -4.21 2.28
C VAL A 107 -2.78 -5.41 2.74
N ARG A 108 -3.41 -6.28 3.53
CA ARG A 108 -2.86 -7.58 3.92
C ARG A 108 -3.77 -8.68 3.41
N ARG A 109 -3.18 -9.78 2.97
CA ARG A 109 -3.91 -10.96 2.52
C ARG A 109 -3.29 -12.22 3.09
N GLY A 110 -4.08 -13.03 3.77
CA GLY A 110 -3.68 -14.36 4.25
C GLY A 110 -3.46 -15.30 3.08
N MET A 111 -2.23 -15.84 2.94
CA MET A 111 -1.89 -16.72 1.81
C MET A 111 -2.66 -18.05 1.84
N ARG A 112 -3.04 -18.53 3.01
CA ARG A 112 -3.73 -19.81 3.19
C ARG A 112 -5.23 -19.64 3.34
N THR A 113 -5.67 -18.57 4.02
CA THR A 113 -7.09 -18.33 4.33
C THR A 113 -7.80 -17.50 3.27
N GLY A 114 -7.05 -16.70 2.49
CA GLY A 114 -7.61 -15.72 1.57
C GLY A 114 -8.27 -14.52 2.27
N GLU A 115 -8.16 -14.42 3.60
CA GLU A 115 -8.67 -13.29 4.38
C GLU A 115 -7.92 -12.01 4.04
N ILE A 116 -8.66 -10.91 3.88
CA ILE A 116 -8.13 -9.61 3.49
C ILE A 116 -8.41 -8.60 4.60
N LEU A 117 -7.39 -7.82 4.94
CA LEU A 117 -7.52 -6.62 5.76
C LEU A 117 -7.10 -5.45 4.90
N ALA A 118 -7.98 -4.45 4.79
CA ALA A 118 -7.67 -3.15 4.20
C ALA A 118 -7.73 -2.08 5.28
N ASP A 119 -6.71 -1.22 5.34
CA ASP A 119 -6.65 -0.10 6.29
C ASP A 119 -6.34 1.18 5.52
N LEU A 120 -7.27 2.13 5.59
CA LEU A 120 -7.08 3.48 5.06
C LEU A 120 -6.46 4.36 6.14
N VAL A 121 -5.27 4.86 5.87
CA VAL A 121 -4.58 5.78 6.77
C VAL A 121 -4.79 7.21 6.27
N THR A 122 -5.30 8.09 7.14
CA THR A 122 -5.55 9.50 6.84
C THR A 122 -4.97 10.41 7.92
N THR A 123 -5.00 11.70 7.67
CA THR A 123 -4.83 12.70 8.73
C THR A 123 -6.17 13.02 9.39
N THR A 124 -6.17 13.86 10.42
CA THR A 124 -7.39 14.45 11.01
C THR A 124 -7.88 15.69 10.26
N GLN A 125 -7.20 16.11 9.17
CA GLN A 125 -7.51 17.32 8.41
C GLN A 125 -8.66 17.05 7.43
N THR A 126 -9.89 17.22 7.89
CA THR A 126 -11.09 17.00 7.07
C THR A 126 -11.61 18.26 6.38
N ALA A 127 -11.26 19.44 6.89
CA ALA A 127 -11.73 20.71 6.34
C ALA A 127 -11.18 20.93 4.91
N ASP A 128 -12.08 21.20 3.96
CA ASP A 128 -11.75 21.45 2.54
C ASP A 128 -10.97 20.31 1.85
N SER A 129 -11.01 19.11 2.42
CA SER A 129 -10.25 17.97 1.91
C SER A 129 -10.91 17.21 0.77
N TRP A 130 -12.19 17.48 0.49
CA TRP A 130 -12.94 16.95 -0.66
C TRP A 130 -14.03 17.94 -1.13
N ALA A 131 -14.46 17.77 -2.37
CA ALA A 131 -15.37 18.71 -3.02
C ALA A 131 -16.85 18.54 -2.60
N GLY A 132 -17.22 17.43 -1.97
CA GLY A 132 -18.58 17.10 -1.56
C GLY A 132 -19.02 17.81 -0.28
N LYS A 133 -20.31 17.68 0.04
CA LYS A 133 -20.88 18.13 1.33
C LYS A 133 -21.03 16.98 2.32
N GLU A 134 -20.57 15.79 1.94
CA GLU A 134 -20.59 14.59 2.76
C GLU A 134 -19.67 14.74 3.98
N THR A 135 -20.08 14.13 5.07
CA THR A 135 -19.25 14.00 6.27
C THR A 135 -18.12 12.99 6.04
N GLU A 136 -17.09 13.00 6.88
CA GLU A 136 -16.03 11.98 6.87
C GLU A 136 -16.62 10.57 6.98
N GLU A 137 -17.62 10.38 7.83
CA GLU A 137 -18.28 9.09 8.05
C GLU A 137 -18.99 8.60 6.78
N GLU A 138 -19.70 9.47 6.09
CA GLU A 138 -20.39 9.16 4.81
C GLU A 138 -19.36 8.84 3.70
N LEU A 139 -18.25 9.57 3.63
CA LEU A 139 -17.16 9.33 2.71
C LEU A 139 -16.54 7.95 2.92
N LEU A 140 -16.25 7.60 4.17
CA LEU A 140 -15.64 6.32 4.53
C LEU A 140 -16.60 5.14 4.36
N GLU A 141 -17.89 5.32 4.68
CA GLU A 141 -18.90 4.29 4.43
C GLU A 141 -19.07 4.03 2.93
N GLY A 142 -19.07 5.08 2.10
CA GLY A 142 -19.10 4.93 0.65
C GLY A 142 -17.89 4.15 0.12
N TRP A 143 -16.68 4.45 0.60
CA TRP A 143 -15.47 3.69 0.27
C TRP A 143 -15.59 2.21 0.68
N LYS A 144 -16.02 1.94 1.89
CA LYS A 144 -16.24 0.57 2.39
C LYS A 144 -17.23 -0.20 1.50
N GLN A 145 -18.34 0.41 1.10
CA GLN A 145 -19.34 -0.24 0.25
C GLN A 145 -18.78 -0.60 -1.13
N ILE A 146 -17.95 0.25 -1.72
CA ILE A 146 -17.26 -0.06 -2.97
C ILE A 146 -16.34 -1.27 -2.80
N LEU A 147 -15.55 -1.34 -1.73
CA LEU A 147 -14.67 -2.47 -1.46
C LEU A 147 -15.46 -3.77 -1.30
N LEU A 148 -16.56 -3.75 -0.55
CA LEU A 148 -17.41 -4.93 -0.33
C LEU A 148 -18.09 -5.44 -1.60
N ALA A 149 -18.28 -4.58 -2.60
CA ALA A 149 -18.85 -4.95 -3.90
C ALA A 149 -17.84 -5.53 -4.89
N LEU A 150 -16.53 -5.53 -4.57
CA LEU A 150 -15.50 -6.02 -5.48
C LEU A 150 -15.57 -7.54 -5.66
N PRO A 151 -15.40 -8.03 -6.89
CA PRO A 151 -15.31 -9.46 -7.16
C PRO A 151 -13.92 -10.00 -6.80
N LEU A 152 -13.65 -10.12 -5.50
CA LEU A 152 -12.39 -10.63 -4.96
C LEU A 152 -12.41 -12.16 -4.86
N SER A 153 -11.24 -12.80 -4.95
CA SER A 153 -11.09 -14.22 -4.67
C SER A 153 -11.01 -14.52 -3.17
N GLY A 154 -10.57 -13.54 -2.38
CA GLY A 154 -10.60 -13.57 -0.92
C GLY A 154 -11.84 -12.90 -0.33
N SER A 155 -11.90 -12.82 0.99
CA SER A 155 -12.96 -12.15 1.74
C SER A 155 -12.38 -11.16 2.75
N PHE A 156 -13.07 -10.03 2.98
CA PHE A 156 -12.63 -9.09 4.01
C PHE A 156 -12.82 -9.66 5.41
N ALA A 157 -11.73 -9.74 6.18
CA ALA A 157 -11.73 -9.96 7.62
C ALA A 157 -11.84 -8.62 8.38
N GLY A 158 -11.42 -7.51 7.74
CA GLY A 158 -11.52 -6.17 8.32
C GLY A 158 -11.29 -5.09 7.27
N ILE A 159 -12.05 -3.99 7.42
CA ILE A 159 -11.84 -2.72 6.73
C ILE A 159 -11.71 -1.69 7.82
N LEU A 160 -10.53 -1.08 7.93
CA LEU A 160 -10.14 -0.21 9.02
C LEU A 160 -9.93 1.22 8.51
N HIS A 161 -10.04 2.17 9.41
CA HIS A 161 -9.64 3.55 9.20
C HIS A 161 -8.73 3.98 10.35
N THR A 162 -7.50 4.35 10.03
CA THR A 162 -6.48 4.80 10.97
C THR A 162 -6.17 6.27 10.77
N LYS A 163 -6.26 7.08 11.82
CA LYS A 163 -5.84 8.49 11.80
C LYS A 163 -4.39 8.61 12.27
N ASN A 164 -3.55 9.25 11.46
CA ASN A 164 -2.14 9.47 11.77
C ASN A 164 -1.69 10.85 11.30
N ASP A 165 -1.41 11.75 12.24
CA ASP A 165 -0.93 13.10 11.99
C ASP A 165 0.60 13.23 12.19
N SER A 166 1.31 12.13 12.46
CA SER A 166 2.76 12.18 12.65
C SER A 166 3.47 12.62 11.36
N LEU A 167 4.52 13.40 11.48
CA LEU A 167 5.36 13.81 10.34
C LEU A 167 6.18 12.64 9.80
N ALA A 168 6.47 11.64 10.63
CA ALA A 168 7.12 10.40 10.24
C ALA A 168 6.06 9.37 9.84
N ASP A 169 6.36 8.52 8.86
CA ASP A 169 5.49 7.41 8.45
C ASP A 169 5.48 6.25 9.49
N ALA A 170 6.21 6.42 10.60
CA ALA A 170 6.18 5.47 11.71
C ALA A 170 4.87 5.64 12.50
N GLY A 171 4.02 4.62 12.45
CA GLY A 171 2.87 4.53 13.37
C GLY A 171 3.37 4.58 14.81
N LEU A 172 2.73 5.40 15.64
CA LEU A 172 2.90 5.31 17.08
C LEU A 172 2.32 3.97 17.51
N ASN A 173 3.19 3.01 17.84
CA ASN A 173 2.78 1.83 18.58
C ASN A 173 2.63 2.26 20.04
N ASP A 174 1.41 2.60 20.45
CA ASP A 174 1.00 2.61 21.84
C ASP A 174 0.53 1.21 22.26
#